data_677acc48fbac00fb1dc224a4ae5b87fd
#
_entry.id   677acc48fbac00fb1dc224a4ae5b87fd
#
_cell.length_a   1.000
_cell.length_b   1.000
_cell.length_c   1.000
_cell.angle_alpha   90.00
_cell.angle_beta   90.00
_cell.angle_gamma   90.00
#
_symmetry.space_group_name_H-M   'P 1'
#
loop_
_entity.id
_entity.type
_entity.pdbx_description
1 polymer ?
#
loop_
_entity_poly.entity_id
_entity_poly.type
_entity_poly.pdbx_seq_one_letter_code
_entity_poly.pdbx_strand_id
1 'polypeptide(L)'
;MVGIVLASHGGFADGIAQSAQMLFGEQNNFAHVILKPNEGPDDIRGKMEKAIASFDSQDEVLFLVDLWGGTPFNQANGLVEKHDKWAIVAGMNLPMVVQALTERMMDANATARQIATKVVEPAKDGIKTKPSDLMPKTAAPAAAADKGSAKGGKKSIPEGTVIGDGHIKYVLARIDSRLLHGQVATGWIPAMKPDRVIVVSDSVAKDDLRKSMIREAAPAGVKAHTVPLKKMEEIAKDPRFGNTHALLLFENPEDVLRAIKGGINLKDINVGSMSYKEGDVNANNVLSMNQEDRVRSEERRVGKECRS
;
A
#
# COMPACT_ATOMS: atom_id res chain seq x y z
N MET A 1 -17.64 -25.60 2.68
CA MET A 1 -17.50 -24.78 1.44
C MET A 1 -16.89 -23.44 1.82
N VAL A 2 -15.91 -22.93 1.06
CA VAL A 2 -15.24 -21.63 1.33
C VAL A 2 -16.25 -20.47 1.21
N GLY A 3 -16.32 -19.63 2.23
CA GLY A 3 -17.03 -18.35 2.17
C GLY A 3 -16.22 -17.32 1.38
N ILE A 4 -16.84 -16.58 0.47
CA ILE A 4 -16.17 -15.53 -0.31
C ILE A 4 -16.82 -14.19 0.02
N VAL A 5 -15.99 -13.22 0.44
CA VAL A 5 -16.42 -11.86 0.73
C VAL A 5 -15.73 -10.89 -0.23
N LEU A 6 -16.54 -10.21 -1.05
CA LEU A 6 -16.08 -9.09 -1.85
C LEU A 6 -16.12 -7.82 -1.01
N ALA A 7 -15.04 -7.04 -0.97
CA ALA A 7 -15.04 -5.79 -0.22
C ALA A 7 -14.40 -4.65 -1.00
N SER A 8 -15.02 -3.46 -0.99
CA SER A 8 -14.52 -2.33 -1.77
C SER A 8 -14.88 -0.96 -1.19
N HIS A 9 -14.19 0.05 -1.69
CA HIS A 9 -14.65 1.43 -1.61
C HIS A 9 -15.84 1.63 -2.56
N GLY A 10 -16.87 2.33 -2.08
CA GLY A 10 -18.07 2.60 -2.88
C GLY A 10 -18.74 1.33 -3.42
N GLY A 11 -19.59 1.45 -4.43
CA GLY A 11 -20.39 0.37 -5.00
C GLY A 11 -19.65 -0.63 -5.90
N PHE A 12 -18.32 -0.69 -5.89
CA PHE A 12 -17.56 -1.57 -6.79
C PHE A 12 -17.81 -3.06 -6.50
N ALA A 13 -17.79 -3.46 -5.23
CA ALA A 13 -18.08 -4.84 -4.84
C ALA A 13 -19.54 -5.25 -5.19
N ASP A 14 -20.49 -4.33 -5.04
CA ASP A 14 -21.88 -4.56 -5.43
C ASP A 14 -21.99 -4.84 -6.94
N GLY A 15 -21.35 -4.02 -7.77
CA GLY A 15 -21.37 -4.17 -9.23
C GLY A 15 -20.69 -5.46 -9.71
N ILE A 16 -19.59 -5.85 -9.12
CA ILE A 16 -18.93 -7.13 -9.45
C ILE A 16 -19.76 -8.32 -8.97
N ALA A 17 -20.35 -8.26 -7.78
CA ALA A 17 -21.23 -9.31 -7.28
C ALA A 17 -22.42 -9.51 -8.20
N GLN A 18 -23.07 -8.43 -8.67
CA GLN A 18 -24.15 -8.48 -9.63
C GLN A 18 -23.71 -9.12 -10.95
N SER A 19 -22.52 -8.76 -11.47
CA SER A 19 -21.96 -9.36 -12.68
C SER A 19 -21.67 -10.86 -12.50
N ALA A 20 -21.15 -11.26 -11.35
CA ALA A 20 -20.90 -12.65 -11.02
C ALA A 20 -22.22 -13.46 -10.92
N GLN A 21 -23.25 -12.86 -10.35
CA GLN A 21 -24.59 -13.48 -10.28
C GLN A 21 -25.20 -13.72 -11.67
N MET A 22 -24.96 -12.82 -12.62
CA MET A 22 -25.40 -13.04 -14.02
C MET A 22 -24.70 -14.23 -14.67
N LEU A 23 -23.48 -14.56 -14.27
CA LEU A 23 -22.69 -15.66 -14.86
C LEU A 23 -22.91 -17.01 -14.16
N PHE A 24 -23.10 -16.99 -12.83
CA PHE A 24 -23.13 -18.20 -12.00
C PHE A 24 -24.46 -18.42 -11.29
N GLY A 25 -25.43 -17.49 -11.40
CA GLY A 25 -26.64 -17.50 -10.56
C GLY A 25 -26.32 -17.10 -9.11
N GLU A 26 -27.32 -17.24 -8.25
CA GLU A 26 -27.17 -17.00 -6.82
C GLU A 26 -26.16 -17.99 -6.20
N GLN A 27 -25.29 -17.50 -5.36
CA GLN A 27 -24.22 -18.27 -4.74
C GLN A 27 -24.36 -18.26 -3.22
N ASN A 28 -24.38 -19.45 -2.61
CA ASN A 28 -24.31 -19.60 -1.15
C ASN A 28 -22.92 -19.21 -0.63
N ASN A 29 -22.85 -18.71 0.61
CA ASN A 29 -21.61 -18.29 1.24
C ASN A 29 -20.80 -17.30 0.39
N PHE A 30 -21.52 -16.37 -0.28
CA PHE A 30 -20.98 -15.34 -1.11
C PHE A 30 -21.62 -14.01 -0.71
N ALA A 31 -20.80 -13.07 -0.26
CA ALA A 31 -21.25 -11.77 0.22
C ALA A 31 -20.42 -10.63 -0.38
N HIS A 32 -21.02 -9.45 -0.42
CA HIS A 32 -20.33 -8.23 -0.80
C HIS A 32 -20.59 -7.13 0.23
N VAL A 33 -19.57 -6.35 0.54
CA VAL A 33 -19.62 -5.24 1.49
C VAL A 33 -18.93 -4.02 0.90
N ILE A 34 -19.48 -2.84 1.15
CA ILE A 34 -18.97 -1.58 0.63
C ILE A 34 -18.69 -0.60 1.77
N LEU A 35 -17.62 0.15 1.62
CA LEU A 35 -17.32 1.33 2.42
C LEU A 35 -17.95 2.55 1.75
N LYS A 36 -18.93 3.17 2.39
CA LYS A 36 -19.58 4.39 1.89
C LYS A 36 -18.76 5.64 2.23
N PRO A 37 -18.96 6.77 1.54
CA PRO A 37 -18.18 8.00 1.77
C PRO A 37 -18.22 8.55 3.21
N ASN A 38 -19.30 8.29 3.94
CA ASN A 38 -19.54 8.74 5.31
C ASN A 38 -19.30 7.66 6.37
N GLU A 39 -18.69 6.54 5.99
CA GLU A 39 -18.39 5.42 6.88
C GLU A 39 -16.89 5.34 7.18
N GLY A 40 -16.56 4.82 8.35
CA GLY A 40 -15.21 4.60 8.81
C GLY A 40 -14.76 3.13 8.76
N PRO A 41 -13.53 2.86 9.23
CA PRO A 41 -12.98 1.51 9.28
C PRO A 41 -13.85 0.51 10.08
N ASP A 42 -14.41 0.95 11.20
CA ASP A 42 -15.22 0.09 12.07
C ASP A 42 -16.56 -0.30 11.42
N ASP A 43 -17.13 0.60 10.61
CA ASP A 43 -18.38 0.33 9.91
C ASP A 43 -18.21 -0.82 8.91
N ILE A 44 -17.17 -0.74 8.05
CA ILE A 44 -16.95 -1.81 7.06
C ILE A 44 -16.51 -3.11 7.73
N ARG A 45 -15.75 -3.04 8.83
CA ARG A 45 -15.40 -4.22 9.62
C ARG A 45 -16.64 -4.92 10.16
N GLY A 46 -17.55 -4.18 10.79
CA GLY A 46 -18.81 -4.74 11.29
C GLY A 46 -19.67 -5.36 10.19
N LYS A 47 -19.66 -4.77 8.98
CA LYS A 47 -20.34 -5.36 7.81
C LYS A 47 -19.70 -6.69 7.38
N MET A 48 -18.36 -6.78 7.36
CA MET A 48 -17.63 -8.00 7.04
C MET A 48 -17.95 -9.10 8.06
N GLU A 49 -17.86 -8.80 9.34
CA GLU A 49 -18.18 -9.75 10.43
C GLU A 49 -19.63 -10.25 10.33
N LYS A 50 -20.58 -9.35 10.07
CA LYS A 50 -21.99 -9.70 9.88
C LYS A 50 -22.20 -10.59 8.65
N ALA A 51 -21.53 -10.29 7.54
CA ALA A 51 -21.60 -11.08 6.32
C ALA A 51 -21.07 -12.50 6.54
N ILE A 52 -19.91 -12.62 7.21
CA ILE A 52 -19.31 -13.92 7.53
C ILE A 52 -20.18 -14.72 8.50
N ALA A 53 -20.79 -14.06 9.49
CA ALA A 53 -21.70 -14.72 10.44
C ALA A 53 -22.93 -15.33 9.77
N SER A 54 -23.31 -14.88 8.58
CA SER A 54 -24.42 -15.45 7.80
C SER A 54 -24.06 -16.69 6.96
N PHE A 55 -22.76 -17.05 6.90
CA PHE A 55 -22.30 -18.21 6.16
C PHE A 55 -22.58 -19.53 6.93
N ASP A 56 -22.82 -20.61 6.19
CA ASP A 56 -23.04 -21.95 6.77
C ASP A 56 -21.83 -22.45 7.58
N SER A 57 -20.60 -22.03 7.18
CA SER A 57 -19.36 -22.30 7.90
C SER A 57 -18.42 -21.09 7.76
N GLN A 58 -17.73 -20.79 8.86
CA GLN A 58 -16.74 -19.72 8.95
C GLN A 58 -15.31 -20.26 9.01
N ASP A 59 -15.11 -21.55 8.80
CA ASP A 59 -13.79 -22.19 8.90
C ASP A 59 -12.81 -21.70 7.84
N GLU A 60 -13.32 -21.47 6.62
CA GLU A 60 -12.54 -21.07 5.44
C GLU A 60 -13.20 -19.83 4.81
N VAL A 61 -12.52 -18.70 4.85
CA VAL A 61 -13.00 -17.45 4.25
C VAL A 61 -11.95 -16.84 3.34
N LEU A 62 -12.36 -16.48 2.12
CA LEU A 62 -11.55 -15.74 1.15
C LEU A 62 -12.11 -14.34 0.98
N PHE A 63 -11.32 -13.34 1.27
CA PHE A 63 -11.61 -11.96 0.91
C PHE A 63 -11.02 -11.61 -0.46
N LEU A 64 -11.83 -11.00 -1.31
CA LEU A 64 -11.39 -10.35 -2.54
C LEU A 64 -11.65 -8.85 -2.39
N VAL A 65 -10.60 -8.05 -2.38
CA VAL A 65 -10.68 -6.61 -2.10
C VAL A 65 -10.20 -5.77 -3.27
N ASP A 66 -10.73 -4.58 -3.40
CA ASP A 66 -10.44 -3.69 -4.54
C ASP A 66 -9.00 -3.21 -4.55
N LEU A 67 -8.47 -2.73 -3.43
CA LEU A 67 -7.20 -2.02 -3.38
C LEU A 67 -6.34 -2.49 -2.20
N TRP A 68 -5.10 -2.88 -2.49
CA TRP A 68 -4.10 -3.20 -1.46
C TRP A 68 -3.81 -2.00 -0.57
N GLY A 69 -3.84 -2.21 0.74
CA GLY A 69 -3.57 -1.16 1.74
C GLY A 69 -4.69 -0.12 1.89
N GLY A 70 -5.82 -0.27 1.18
CA GLY A 70 -7.03 0.54 1.39
C GLY A 70 -7.76 0.16 2.68
N THR A 71 -8.73 0.96 3.11
CA THR A 71 -9.52 0.69 4.32
C THR A 71 -10.21 -0.68 4.29
N PRO A 72 -10.87 -1.11 3.19
CA PRO A 72 -11.44 -2.45 3.09
C PRO A 72 -10.38 -3.54 3.27
N PHE A 73 -9.21 -3.41 2.64
CA PHE A 73 -8.10 -4.34 2.81
C PHE A 73 -7.63 -4.42 4.27
N ASN A 74 -7.36 -3.28 4.89
CA ASN A 74 -6.82 -3.23 6.24
C ASN A 74 -7.77 -3.87 7.27
N GLN A 75 -9.08 -3.67 7.10
CA GLN A 75 -10.07 -4.28 7.98
C GLN A 75 -10.21 -5.78 7.73
N ALA A 76 -10.23 -6.22 6.47
CA ALA A 76 -10.21 -7.64 6.12
C ALA A 76 -8.93 -8.33 6.61
N ASN A 77 -7.75 -7.69 6.46
CA ASN A 77 -6.48 -8.23 6.94
C ASN A 77 -6.47 -8.44 8.45
N GLY A 78 -6.99 -7.47 9.22
CA GLY A 78 -7.10 -7.61 10.68
C GLY A 78 -8.07 -8.72 11.13
N LEU A 79 -8.95 -9.22 10.24
CA LEU A 79 -9.74 -10.43 10.47
C LEU A 79 -8.94 -11.68 10.07
N VAL A 80 -8.31 -11.66 8.90
CA VAL A 80 -7.51 -12.80 8.37
C VAL A 80 -6.36 -13.18 9.32
N GLU A 81 -5.68 -12.20 9.92
CA GLU A 81 -4.58 -12.43 10.86
C GLU A 81 -4.99 -13.24 12.12
N LYS A 82 -6.29 -13.30 12.43
CA LYS A 82 -6.83 -14.07 13.56
C LYS A 82 -7.25 -15.49 13.17
N HIS A 83 -7.17 -15.85 11.88
CA HIS A 83 -7.70 -17.10 11.34
C HIS A 83 -6.73 -17.73 10.34
N ASP A 84 -5.99 -18.74 10.76
CA ASP A 84 -4.94 -19.39 9.95
C ASP A 84 -5.40 -19.96 8.61
N LYS A 85 -6.68 -20.27 8.45
CA LYS A 85 -7.25 -20.83 7.23
C LYS A 85 -7.81 -19.79 6.26
N TRP A 86 -7.93 -18.53 6.71
CA TRP A 86 -8.47 -17.47 5.89
C TRP A 86 -7.42 -16.90 4.93
N ALA A 87 -7.87 -16.25 3.87
CA ALA A 87 -7.01 -15.63 2.89
C ALA A 87 -7.61 -14.31 2.38
N ILE A 88 -6.73 -13.43 1.85
CA ILE A 88 -7.11 -12.17 1.23
C ILE A 88 -6.33 -11.97 -0.07
N VAL A 89 -7.01 -11.53 -1.12
CA VAL A 89 -6.42 -11.12 -2.39
C VAL A 89 -6.91 -9.73 -2.74
N ALA A 90 -6.00 -8.83 -3.07
CA ALA A 90 -6.32 -7.46 -3.48
C ALA A 90 -6.15 -7.28 -5.00
N GLY A 91 -6.75 -6.21 -5.53
CA GLY A 91 -6.80 -5.97 -6.97
C GLY A 91 -8.01 -6.65 -7.63
N MET A 92 -9.11 -6.76 -6.89
CA MET A 92 -10.32 -7.42 -7.34
C MET A 92 -10.74 -6.93 -8.74
N ASN A 93 -10.98 -7.88 -9.62
CA ASN A 93 -11.59 -7.69 -10.92
C ASN A 93 -12.52 -8.88 -11.24
N LEU A 94 -13.34 -8.74 -12.28
CA LEU A 94 -14.30 -9.79 -12.60
C LEU A 94 -13.66 -11.15 -12.93
N PRO A 95 -12.56 -11.24 -13.73
CA PRO A 95 -11.84 -12.51 -13.92
C PRO A 95 -11.42 -13.18 -12.62
N MET A 96 -10.96 -12.43 -11.63
CA MET A 96 -10.60 -12.95 -10.30
C MET A 96 -11.79 -13.61 -9.61
N VAL A 97 -12.94 -12.92 -9.59
CA VAL A 97 -14.17 -13.44 -8.95
C VAL A 97 -14.71 -14.66 -9.69
N VAL A 98 -14.70 -14.61 -11.03
CA VAL A 98 -15.09 -15.76 -11.88
C VAL A 98 -14.23 -16.98 -11.55
N GLN A 99 -12.91 -16.80 -11.48
CA GLN A 99 -12.01 -17.91 -11.15
C GLN A 99 -12.24 -18.44 -9.73
N ALA A 100 -12.47 -17.56 -8.75
CA ALA A 100 -12.71 -17.96 -7.36
C ALA A 100 -13.99 -18.83 -7.25
N LEU A 101 -15.06 -18.40 -7.90
CA LEU A 101 -16.31 -19.16 -7.94
C LEU A 101 -16.15 -20.49 -8.68
N THR A 102 -15.42 -20.49 -9.81
CA THR A 102 -15.13 -21.71 -10.58
C THR A 102 -14.35 -22.72 -9.74
N GLU A 103 -13.26 -22.33 -9.09
CA GLU A 103 -12.47 -23.22 -8.24
C GLU A 103 -13.29 -23.82 -7.10
N ARG A 104 -14.12 -22.98 -6.45
CA ARG A 104 -15.03 -23.42 -5.39
C ARG A 104 -16.08 -24.41 -5.86
N MET A 105 -16.56 -24.26 -7.10
CA MET A 105 -17.54 -25.19 -7.70
C MET A 105 -16.90 -26.50 -8.16
N MET A 106 -15.66 -26.44 -8.65
CA MET A 106 -14.95 -27.64 -9.15
C MET A 106 -14.44 -28.55 -8.02
N ASP A 107 -14.08 -27.96 -6.87
CA ASP A 107 -13.58 -28.68 -5.71
C ASP A 107 -14.25 -28.17 -4.43
N ALA A 108 -15.21 -28.93 -3.93
CA ALA A 108 -15.92 -28.60 -2.69
C ALA A 108 -15.02 -28.60 -1.43
N ASN A 109 -13.83 -29.21 -1.53
CA ASN A 109 -12.85 -29.28 -0.45
C ASN A 109 -11.69 -28.27 -0.63
N ALA A 110 -11.75 -27.44 -1.68
CA ALA A 110 -10.76 -26.39 -1.88
C ALA A 110 -10.69 -25.47 -0.65
N THR A 111 -9.48 -25.13 -0.22
CA THR A 111 -9.25 -24.18 0.87
C THR A 111 -9.22 -22.73 0.38
N ALA A 112 -9.51 -21.76 1.24
CA ALA A 112 -9.42 -20.36 0.90
C ALA A 112 -8.02 -19.97 0.38
N ARG A 113 -6.97 -20.54 0.95
CA ARG A 113 -5.58 -20.33 0.52
C ARG A 113 -5.27 -20.91 -0.86
N GLN A 114 -5.81 -22.09 -1.19
CA GLN A 114 -5.66 -22.69 -2.51
C GLN A 114 -6.37 -21.84 -3.58
N ILE A 115 -7.61 -21.42 -3.31
CA ILE A 115 -8.36 -20.54 -4.23
C ILE A 115 -7.60 -19.20 -4.39
N ALA A 116 -7.14 -18.59 -3.29
CA ALA A 116 -6.36 -17.34 -3.33
C ALA A 116 -5.13 -17.44 -4.25
N THR A 117 -4.42 -18.57 -4.24
CA THR A 117 -3.28 -18.78 -5.14
C THR A 117 -3.70 -18.89 -6.60
N LYS A 118 -4.79 -19.58 -6.88
CA LYS A 118 -5.25 -19.88 -8.25
C LYS A 118 -5.92 -18.70 -8.95
N VAL A 119 -6.41 -17.69 -8.22
CA VAL A 119 -7.10 -16.53 -8.83
C VAL A 119 -6.14 -15.46 -9.36
N VAL A 120 -4.87 -15.47 -8.93
CA VAL A 120 -3.93 -14.37 -9.22
C VAL A 120 -3.61 -14.27 -10.72
N GLU A 121 -3.23 -15.39 -11.35
CA GLU A 121 -2.85 -15.37 -12.77
C GLU A 121 -4.04 -15.08 -13.68
N PRO A 122 -5.23 -15.71 -13.53
CA PRO A 122 -6.42 -15.34 -14.31
C PRO A 122 -6.83 -13.87 -14.15
N ALA A 123 -6.66 -13.30 -12.95
CA ALA A 123 -6.94 -11.89 -12.71
C ALA A 123 -6.02 -10.97 -13.51
N LYS A 124 -4.73 -11.28 -13.60
CA LYS A 124 -3.75 -10.57 -14.40
C LYS A 124 -3.99 -10.76 -15.89
N ASP A 125 -4.26 -11.98 -16.32
CA ASP A 125 -4.54 -12.33 -17.72
C ASP A 125 -5.83 -11.68 -18.25
N GLY A 126 -6.73 -11.29 -17.37
CA GLY A 126 -7.94 -10.53 -17.71
C GLY A 126 -7.65 -9.10 -18.20
N ILE A 127 -6.46 -8.57 -17.94
CA ILE A 127 -6.04 -7.24 -18.39
C ILE A 127 -5.44 -7.34 -19.80
N LYS A 128 -6.19 -6.92 -20.81
CA LYS A 128 -5.77 -6.98 -22.21
C LYS A 128 -6.06 -5.66 -22.92
N THR A 129 -5.26 -5.33 -23.93
CA THR A 129 -5.43 -4.12 -24.75
C THR A 129 -5.81 -4.43 -26.18
N LYS A 130 -6.52 -3.51 -26.82
CA LYS A 130 -6.67 -3.45 -28.29
C LYS A 130 -6.37 -2.02 -28.74
N PRO A 131 -5.48 -1.83 -29.73
CA PRO A 131 -4.64 -2.85 -30.34
C PRO A 131 -3.65 -3.49 -29.34
N SER A 132 -3.19 -4.70 -29.64
CA SER A 132 -2.40 -5.54 -28.71
C SER A 132 -0.97 -5.01 -28.45
N ASP A 133 -0.47 -4.13 -29.30
CA ASP A 133 0.82 -3.45 -29.17
C ASP A 133 0.86 -2.44 -28.01
N LEU A 134 -0.30 -2.06 -27.47
CA LEU A 134 -0.40 -1.23 -26.26
C LEU A 134 -0.11 -2.01 -24.97
N MET A 135 -0.12 -3.36 -25.03
CA MET A 135 0.30 -4.14 -23.86
C MET A 135 1.76 -3.87 -23.54
N PRO A 136 2.10 -3.52 -22.30
CA PRO A 136 3.49 -3.45 -21.88
C PRO A 136 4.18 -4.77 -22.23
N LYS A 137 5.28 -4.71 -22.98
CA LYS A 137 6.12 -5.89 -23.18
C LYS A 137 6.57 -6.32 -21.79
N THR A 138 6.05 -7.45 -21.29
CA THR A 138 6.59 -8.08 -20.10
C THR A 138 8.06 -8.31 -20.38
N ALA A 139 8.96 -7.65 -19.66
CA ALA A 139 10.34 -8.07 -19.61
C ALA A 139 10.27 -9.56 -19.25
N ALA A 140 10.86 -10.42 -20.12
CA ALA A 140 10.92 -11.85 -19.86
C ALA A 140 11.34 -12.04 -18.40
N PRO A 141 10.71 -12.95 -17.64
CA PRO A 141 11.15 -13.22 -16.28
C PRO A 141 12.63 -13.53 -16.38
N ALA A 142 13.46 -12.70 -15.77
CA ALA A 142 14.87 -13.05 -15.57
C ALA A 142 14.83 -14.44 -14.95
N ALA A 143 15.36 -15.40 -15.70
CA ALA A 143 15.32 -16.80 -15.39
C ALA A 143 15.50 -16.99 -13.89
N ALA A 144 14.63 -17.79 -13.29
CA ALA A 144 14.75 -18.23 -11.91
C ALA A 144 16.15 -18.79 -11.73
N ALA A 145 17.05 -17.97 -11.27
CA ALA A 145 18.36 -18.40 -10.84
C ALA A 145 18.21 -18.94 -9.44
N ASP A 146 18.13 -20.26 -9.43
CA ASP A 146 18.71 -21.16 -8.46
C ASP A 146 18.41 -20.94 -6.97
N LYS A 147 17.74 -21.97 -6.45
CA LYS A 147 17.78 -22.34 -5.04
C LYS A 147 19.22 -22.67 -4.67
N GLY A 148 19.93 -21.67 -4.19
CA GLY A 148 21.24 -21.84 -3.61
C GLY A 148 21.31 -21.06 -2.32
N SER A 149 21.24 -21.75 -1.18
CA SER A 149 21.68 -21.21 0.10
C SER A 149 23.15 -20.85 -0.03
N ALA A 150 23.43 -19.57 -0.31
CA ALA A 150 24.78 -19.07 -0.21
C ALA A 150 24.77 -17.89 0.78
N LYS A 151 25.42 -18.10 1.89
CA LYS A 151 26.02 -17.05 2.70
C LYS A 151 26.93 -16.21 1.80
N GLY A 152 26.34 -15.22 1.14
CA GLY A 152 27.05 -14.22 0.36
C GLY A 152 27.16 -12.94 1.18
N GLY A 153 28.33 -12.66 1.71
CA GLY A 153 28.67 -11.42 2.38
C GLY A 153 28.25 -10.22 1.50
N LYS A 154 27.52 -9.28 2.07
CA LYS A 154 27.26 -7.97 1.47
C LYS A 154 28.62 -7.37 1.13
N LYS A 155 28.98 -7.30 -0.15
CA LYS A 155 30.04 -6.37 -0.58
C LYS A 155 29.52 -4.96 -0.27
N SER A 156 29.87 -4.44 0.88
CA SER A 156 29.65 -3.03 1.21
C SER A 156 30.49 -2.19 0.25
N ILE A 157 29.84 -1.24 -0.40
CA ILE A 157 30.57 -0.21 -1.15
C ILE A 157 31.50 0.50 -0.16
N PRO A 158 32.81 0.57 -0.42
CA PRO A 158 33.76 1.19 0.51
C PRO A 158 33.32 2.59 0.92
N GLU A 159 33.57 2.96 2.16
CA GLU A 159 33.40 4.34 2.63
C GLU A 159 34.27 5.29 1.79
N GLY A 160 33.66 6.44 1.41
CA GLY A 160 34.33 7.42 0.55
C GLY A 160 34.14 7.22 -0.95
N THR A 161 33.46 6.15 -1.40
CA THR A 161 33.09 5.98 -2.82
C THR A 161 32.02 7.00 -3.20
N VAL A 162 32.31 7.86 -4.16
CA VAL A 162 31.34 8.82 -4.72
C VAL A 162 30.62 8.16 -5.90
N ILE A 163 29.29 8.07 -5.83
CA ILE A 163 28.44 7.56 -6.90
C ILE A 163 27.64 8.73 -7.48
N GLY A 164 27.62 8.86 -8.81
CA GLY A 164 26.94 9.98 -9.47
C GLY A 164 27.51 11.33 -9.04
N ASP A 165 26.64 12.25 -8.65
CA ASP A 165 27.04 13.58 -8.12
C ASP A 165 27.26 13.60 -6.61
N GLY A 166 27.25 12.44 -5.97
CA GLY A 166 27.47 12.28 -4.52
C GLY A 166 26.27 12.69 -3.65
N HIS A 167 25.15 13.07 -4.24
CA HIS A 167 23.98 13.54 -3.49
C HIS A 167 22.72 12.75 -3.84
N ILE A 168 22.01 12.25 -2.81
CA ILE A 168 20.71 11.62 -2.99
C ILE A 168 19.70 12.64 -3.56
N LYS A 169 18.91 12.25 -4.55
CA LYS A 169 17.91 13.09 -5.20
C LYS A 169 16.52 12.79 -4.63
N TYR A 170 15.89 13.82 -4.09
CA TYR A 170 14.52 13.72 -3.57
C TYR A 170 13.54 14.09 -4.68
N VAL A 171 12.85 13.09 -5.24
CA VAL A 171 11.85 13.30 -6.31
C VAL A 171 10.52 13.79 -5.73
N LEU A 172 10.23 13.43 -4.48
CA LEU A 172 9.09 13.93 -3.72
C LEU A 172 9.39 13.81 -2.22
N ALA A 173 9.02 14.84 -1.45
CA ALA A 173 8.86 14.75 0.00
C ALA A 173 7.38 14.97 0.34
N ARG A 174 6.75 14.02 1.06
CA ARG A 174 5.32 14.06 1.35
C ARG A 174 5.05 13.82 2.82
N ILE A 175 4.17 14.63 3.39
CA ILE A 175 3.55 14.39 4.69
C ILE A 175 2.27 13.60 4.45
N ASP A 176 2.18 12.40 5.00
CA ASP A 176 0.97 11.60 4.98
C ASP A 176 0.97 10.67 6.20
N SER A 177 0.03 10.86 7.12
CA SER A 177 -0.07 10.07 8.36
C SER A 177 -0.25 8.58 8.12
N ARG A 178 -0.73 8.19 6.93
CA ARG A 178 -0.87 6.80 6.50
C ARG A 178 0.42 6.22 5.90
N LEU A 179 1.44 7.08 5.63
CA LEU A 179 2.72 6.74 5.02
C LEU A 179 2.58 6.07 3.63
N LEU A 180 3.19 4.89 3.45
CA LEU A 180 3.05 4.15 2.19
C LEU A 180 1.74 3.37 2.19
N HIS A 181 0.79 3.83 1.41
CA HIS A 181 -0.54 3.26 1.25
C HIS A 181 -0.97 3.27 -0.23
N GLY A 182 -2.17 2.74 -0.53
CA GLY A 182 -2.65 2.55 -1.89
C GLY A 182 -2.50 3.77 -2.80
N GLN A 183 -2.91 4.99 -2.38
CA GLN A 183 -2.77 6.19 -3.21
C GLN A 183 -1.31 6.57 -3.49
N VAL A 184 -0.40 6.34 -2.54
CA VAL A 184 1.03 6.58 -2.75
C VAL A 184 1.59 5.53 -3.71
N ALA A 185 1.25 4.26 -3.51
CA ALA A 185 1.73 3.15 -4.32
C ALA A 185 1.23 3.20 -5.77
N THR A 186 -0.04 3.57 -5.99
CA THR A 186 -0.66 3.54 -7.32
C THR A 186 -0.68 4.89 -8.04
N GLY A 187 -0.55 6.00 -7.33
CA GLY A 187 -0.56 7.36 -7.90
C GLY A 187 0.82 8.01 -7.92
N TRP A 188 1.41 8.24 -6.74
CA TRP A 188 2.62 9.03 -6.62
C TRP A 188 3.88 8.29 -7.09
N ILE A 189 4.02 7.00 -6.79
CA ILE A 189 5.19 6.23 -7.21
C ILE A 189 5.28 6.12 -8.74
N PRO A 190 4.21 5.76 -9.49
CA PRO A 190 4.25 5.75 -10.94
C PRO A 190 4.51 7.13 -11.56
N ALA A 191 3.99 8.21 -10.96
CA ALA A 191 4.18 9.58 -11.45
C ALA A 191 5.61 10.08 -11.24
N MET A 192 6.20 9.84 -10.06
CA MET A 192 7.52 10.33 -9.67
C MET A 192 8.67 9.38 -10.01
N LYS A 193 8.36 8.10 -10.28
CA LYS A 193 9.32 7.03 -10.64
C LYS A 193 10.55 6.97 -9.74
N PRO A 194 10.38 6.89 -8.41
CA PRO A 194 11.51 6.76 -7.49
C PRO A 194 12.13 5.37 -7.58
N ASP A 195 13.44 5.27 -7.34
CA ASP A 195 14.12 3.99 -7.14
C ASP A 195 13.80 3.41 -5.75
N ARG A 196 13.54 4.30 -4.80
CA ARG A 196 13.29 3.97 -3.40
C ARG A 196 12.22 4.86 -2.79
N VAL A 197 11.38 4.23 -1.96
CA VAL A 197 10.54 4.94 -1.00
C VAL A 197 11.20 4.84 0.36
N ILE A 198 11.38 5.96 1.04
CA ILE A 198 11.97 6.00 2.37
C ILE A 198 10.97 6.65 3.33
N VAL A 199 10.45 5.85 4.24
CA VAL A 199 9.66 6.34 5.36
C VAL A 199 10.61 6.81 6.44
N VAL A 200 10.51 8.09 6.78
CA VAL A 200 11.36 8.76 7.78
C VAL A 200 10.54 8.99 9.04
N SER A 201 10.67 8.10 10.02
CA SER A 201 9.93 8.17 11.28
C SER A 201 10.65 7.39 12.37
N ASP A 202 10.85 8.03 13.53
CA ASP A 202 11.49 7.39 14.68
C ASP A 202 10.59 6.32 15.32
N SER A 203 9.27 6.53 15.28
CA SER A 203 8.27 5.60 15.82
C SER A 203 8.18 4.32 14.97
N VAL A 204 7.99 4.49 13.67
CA VAL A 204 7.85 3.37 12.72
C VAL A 204 9.15 2.58 12.57
N ALA A 205 10.30 3.24 12.70
CA ALA A 205 11.59 2.56 12.65
C ALA A 205 11.80 1.55 13.79
N LYS A 206 11.06 1.67 14.88
CA LYS A 206 11.08 0.74 16.03
C LYS A 206 10.00 -0.33 15.96
N ASP A 207 9.05 -0.21 15.06
CA ASP A 207 7.90 -1.11 14.92
C ASP A 207 8.14 -2.08 13.75
N ASP A 208 8.46 -3.34 14.07
CA ASP A 208 8.78 -4.35 13.07
C ASP A 208 7.58 -4.72 12.20
N LEU A 209 6.37 -4.69 12.77
CA LEU A 209 5.14 -4.97 12.04
C LEU A 209 4.87 -3.87 10.99
N ARG A 210 4.89 -2.60 11.39
CA ARG A 210 4.71 -1.48 10.47
C ARG A 210 5.80 -1.45 9.39
N LYS A 211 7.05 -1.77 9.73
CA LYS A 211 8.14 -1.89 8.75
C LYS A 211 7.87 -2.98 7.71
N SER A 212 7.33 -4.12 8.13
CA SER A 212 6.96 -5.20 7.21
C SER A 212 5.85 -4.76 6.27
N MET A 213 4.77 -4.19 6.81
CA MET A 213 3.66 -3.67 6.02
C MET A 213 4.10 -2.63 4.99
N ILE A 214 4.99 -1.70 5.36
CA ILE A 214 5.54 -0.70 4.44
C ILE A 214 6.35 -1.35 3.31
N ARG A 215 7.16 -2.37 3.62
CA ARG A 215 7.91 -3.10 2.58
C ARG A 215 7.01 -3.84 1.61
N GLU A 216 5.94 -4.44 2.13
CA GLU A 216 4.97 -5.19 1.34
C GLU A 216 4.05 -4.29 0.50
N ALA A 217 3.78 -3.06 0.97
CA ALA A 217 2.99 -2.08 0.24
C ALA A 217 3.74 -1.44 -0.96
N ALA A 218 5.04 -1.69 -1.09
CA ALA A 218 5.82 -1.15 -2.21
C ALA A 218 5.50 -1.92 -3.51
N PRO A 219 5.23 -1.21 -4.62
CA PRO A 219 5.00 -1.85 -5.90
C PRO A 219 6.28 -2.51 -6.43
N ALA A 220 6.10 -3.46 -7.36
CA ALA A 220 7.20 -4.19 -7.98
C ALA A 220 8.24 -3.23 -8.59
N GLY A 221 9.52 -3.50 -8.32
CA GLY A 221 10.63 -2.70 -8.82
C GLY A 221 11.06 -1.53 -7.92
N VAL A 222 10.27 -1.16 -6.91
CA VAL A 222 10.60 -0.08 -5.97
C VAL A 222 10.87 -0.65 -4.58
N LYS A 223 12.00 -0.27 -3.98
CA LYS A 223 12.35 -0.72 -2.62
C LYS A 223 11.84 0.25 -1.58
N ALA A 224 11.06 -0.21 -0.61
CA ALA A 224 10.66 0.58 0.54
C ALA A 224 11.57 0.32 1.75
N HIS A 225 11.97 1.40 2.39
CA HIS A 225 12.80 1.39 3.60
C HIS A 225 12.17 2.27 4.66
N THR A 226 12.31 1.88 5.91
CA THR A 226 11.93 2.71 7.07
C THR A 226 13.19 3.02 7.86
N VAL A 227 13.45 4.29 8.09
CA VAL A 227 14.63 4.74 8.81
C VAL A 227 14.26 5.81 9.86
N PRO A 228 14.97 5.86 11.00
CA PRO A 228 14.83 6.98 11.93
C PRO A 228 15.43 8.26 11.32
N LEU A 229 14.99 9.43 11.82
CA LEU A 229 15.45 10.73 11.30
C LEU A 229 16.97 10.84 11.26
N LYS A 230 17.65 10.51 12.35
CA LYS A 230 19.12 10.58 12.44
C LYS A 230 19.80 9.75 11.33
N LYS A 231 19.25 8.57 11.02
CA LYS A 231 19.79 7.73 9.94
C LYS A 231 19.57 8.34 8.56
N MET A 232 18.44 9.03 8.37
CA MET A 232 18.19 9.76 7.12
C MET A 232 19.15 10.93 6.92
N GLU A 233 19.53 11.64 7.99
CA GLU A 233 20.53 12.69 7.95
C GLU A 233 21.93 12.15 7.54
N GLU A 234 22.29 10.96 8.02
CA GLU A 234 23.53 10.28 7.61
C GLU A 234 23.48 9.89 6.12
N ILE A 235 22.37 9.32 5.67
CA ILE A 235 22.15 8.93 4.27
C ILE A 235 22.23 10.15 3.35
N ALA A 236 21.67 11.29 3.77
CA ALA A 236 21.68 12.52 3.00
C ALA A 236 23.09 13.07 2.73
N LYS A 237 24.04 12.77 3.61
CA LYS A 237 25.46 13.20 3.53
C LYS A 237 26.38 12.14 2.90
N ASP A 238 25.88 10.93 2.67
CA ASP A 238 26.67 9.81 2.19
C ASP A 238 26.76 9.81 0.67
N PRO A 239 27.95 10.03 0.08
CA PRO A 239 28.13 10.15 -1.37
C PRO A 239 27.84 8.86 -2.15
N ARG A 240 27.69 7.73 -1.47
CA ARG A 240 27.31 6.44 -2.09
C ARG A 240 25.88 6.42 -2.61
N PHE A 241 25.04 7.36 -2.21
CA PHE A 241 23.64 7.46 -2.63
C PHE A 241 23.40 8.41 -3.81
N GLY A 242 24.43 8.91 -4.47
CA GLY A 242 24.31 9.95 -5.52
C GLY A 242 23.51 9.59 -6.76
N ASN A 243 23.26 8.31 -7.02
CA ASN A 243 22.35 7.85 -8.10
C ASN A 243 20.97 7.43 -7.58
N THR A 244 20.65 7.70 -6.32
CA THR A 244 19.38 7.30 -5.72
C THR A 244 18.33 8.39 -5.90
N HIS A 245 17.20 8.05 -6.52
CA HIS A 245 16.02 8.90 -6.60
C HIS A 245 15.02 8.43 -5.52
N ALA A 246 14.89 9.21 -4.46
CA ALA A 246 14.10 8.84 -3.30
C ALA A 246 12.79 9.64 -3.20
N LEU A 247 11.70 8.93 -2.91
CA LEU A 247 10.46 9.50 -2.42
C LEU A 247 10.45 9.39 -0.89
N LEU A 248 10.39 10.53 -0.20
CA LEU A 248 10.35 10.57 1.26
C LEU A 248 8.91 10.68 1.77
N LEU A 249 8.57 9.88 2.78
CA LEU A 249 7.29 9.92 3.48
C LEU A 249 7.52 10.24 4.96
N PHE A 250 6.77 11.20 5.47
CA PHE A 250 6.77 11.64 6.87
C PHE A 250 5.37 11.49 7.45
N GLU A 251 5.25 11.12 8.72
CA GLU A 251 3.95 11.02 9.40
C GLU A 251 3.33 12.37 9.72
N ASN A 252 4.18 13.38 9.96
CA ASN A 252 3.77 14.69 10.49
C ASN A 252 4.72 15.81 10.04
N PRO A 253 4.30 17.09 10.16
CA PRO A 253 5.14 18.25 9.82
C PRO A 253 6.38 18.40 10.71
N GLU A 254 6.30 17.95 11.96
CA GLU A 254 7.41 18.05 12.91
C GLU A 254 8.64 17.26 12.46
N ASP A 255 8.43 16.03 12.00
CA ASP A 255 9.51 15.19 11.47
C ASP A 255 10.13 15.80 10.22
N VAL A 256 9.34 16.46 9.37
CA VAL A 256 9.87 17.23 8.23
C VAL A 256 10.74 18.39 8.68
N LEU A 257 10.28 19.17 9.66
CA LEU A 257 11.05 20.30 10.18
C LEU A 257 12.37 19.84 10.83
N ARG A 258 12.33 18.74 11.58
CA ARG A 258 13.53 18.11 12.16
C ARG A 258 14.49 17.65 11.07
N ALA A 259 13.98 17.01 10.02
CA ALA A 259 14.78 16.57 8.87
C ALA A 259 15.49 17.74 8.17
N ILE A 260 14.80 18.87 7.96
CA ILE A 260 15.39 20.08 7.37
C ILE A 260 16.45 20.67 8.29
N LYS A 261 16.17 20.80 9.60
CA LYS A 261 17.15 21.26 10.59
C LYS A 261 18.37 20.34 10.67
N GLY A 262 18.21 19.03 10.44
CA GLY A 262 19.30 18.04 10.33
C GLY A 262 20.11 18.10 9.04
N GLY A 263 19.76 19.01 8.12
CA GLY A 263 20.50 19.27 6.89
C GLY A 263 19.98 18.54 5.64
N ILE A 264 18.77 17.93 5.69
CA ILE A 264 18.14 17.34 4.52
C ILE A 264 17.55 18.47 3.65
N ASN A 265 18.07 18.64 2.44
CA ASN A 265 17.64 19.72 1.53
C ASN A 265 16.36 19.35 0.78
N LEU A 266 15.21 19.65 1.38
CA LEU A 266 13.90 19.47 0.77
C LEU A 266 13.44 20.79 0.14
N LYS A 267 13.30 20.83 -1.18
CA LYS A 267 12.84 22.03 -1.91
C LYS A 267 11.33 22.23 -1.76
N ASP A 268 10.57 21.17 -2.00
CA ASP A 268 9.12 21.18 -1.99
C ASP A 268 8.60 20.06 -1.11
N ILE A 269 7.50 20.29 -0.39
CA ILE A 269 6.83 19.30 0.43
C ILE A 269 5.36 19.27 0.03
N ASN A 270 4.93 18.08 -0.37
CA ASN A 270 3.53 17.82 -0.62
C ASN A 270 2.83 17.40 0.68
N VAL A 271 1.71 18.02 0.98
CA VAL A 271 0.89 17.67 2.14
C VAL A 271 -0.27 16.79 1.67
N GLY A 272 -0.30 15.56 2.15
CA GLY A 272 -1.33 14.57 1.84
C GLY A 272 -2.39 14.48 2.91
N SER A 273 -2.32 13.47 3.77
CA SER A 273 -3.27 13.26 4.86
C SER A 273 -2.61 13.54 6.20
N MET A 274 -3.31 14.25 7.07
CA MET A 274 -2.94 14.46 8.48
C MET A 274 -4.11 14.01 9.34
N SER A 275 -3.88 13.01 10.18
CA SER A 275 -4.91 12.45 11.06
C SER A 275 -5.35 13.47 12.10
N TYR A 276 -6.65 13.56 12.35
CA TYR A 276 -7.24 14.39 13.40
C TYR A 276 -6.74 13.92 14.78
N LYS A 277 -6.38 14.88 15.61
CA LYS A 277 -6.15 14.70 17.04
C LYS A 277 -7.08 15.66 17.80
N GLU A 278 -7.42 15.30 19.03
CA GLU A 278 -8.25 16.15 19.87
C GLU A 278 -7.60 17.53 20.03
N GLY A 279 -8.34 18.59 19.65
CA GLY A 279 -7.84 19.97 19.63
C GLY A 279 -7.37 20.48 18.26
N ASP A 280 -7.34 19.65 17.23
CA ASP A 280 -6.99 20.05 15.88
C ASP A 280 -8.14 20.81 15.20
N VAL A 281 -7.80 21.67 14.26
CA VAL A 281 -8.76 22.32 13.35
C VAL A 281 -8.71 21.61 12.00
N ASN A 282 -9.86 21.18 11.51
CA ASN A 282 -9.98 20.59 10.19
C ASN A 282 -9.85 21.68 9.10
N ALA A 283 -8.76 21.61 8.34
CA ALA A 283 -8.58 22.48 7.18
C ALA A 283 -9.39 21.97 5.96
N ASN A 284 -9.54 20.66 5.83
CA ASN A 284 -10.44 19.96 4.88
C ASN A 284 -10.67 18.51 5.35
N ASN A 285 -11.36 17.70 4.51
CA ASN A 285 -11.72 16.30 4.84
C ASN A 285 -10.53 15.33 5.08
N VAL A 286 -9.30 15.74 4.78
CA VAL A 286 -8.09 14.91 4.90
C VAL A 286 -6.96 15.59 5.67
N LEU A 287 -7.12 16.85 6.04
CA LEU A 287 -6.10 17.66 6.71
C LEU A 287 -6.65 18.22 8.03
N SER A 288 -6.10 17.74 9.13
CA SER A 288 -6.29 18.29 10.48
C SER A 288 -4.97 18.84 10.98
N MET A 289 -4.97 20.05 11.52
CA MET A 289 -3.77 20.74 11.99
C MET A 289 -4.03 21.36 13.36
N ASN A 290 -3.05 21.25 14.26
CA ASN A 290 -3.04 22.03 15.49
C ASN A 290 -2.36 23.40 15.27
N GLN A 291 -2.40 24.24 16.30
CA GLN A 291 -1.79 25.57 16.23
C GLN A 291 -0.28 25.54 15.99
N GLU A 292 0.41 24.53 16.54
CA GLU A 292 1.85 24.35 16.36
C GLU A 292 2.21 23.91 14.94
N ASP A 293 1.41 23.04 14.32
CA ASP A 293 1.59 22.63 12.93
C ASP A 293 1.44 23.83 11.98
N ARG A 294 0.53 24.74 12.29
CA ARG A 294 0.33 25.98 11.55
C ARG A 294 1.55 26.92 11.67
N VAL A 295 2.03 27.14 12.87
CA VAL A 295 3.23 27.97 13.13
C VAL A 295 4.45 27.36 12.44
N ARG A 296 4.66 26.04 12.53
CA ARG A 296 5.76 25.34 11.87
C ARG A 296 5.70 25.39 10.34
N SER A 297 4.49 25.43 9.78
CA SER A 297 4.30 25.66 8.35
C SER A 297 4.60 27.08 7.92
N GLU A 298 4.37 28.06 8.80
CA GLU A 298 4.67 29.49 8.58
C GLU A 298 6.17 29.81 8.77
N GLU A 299 6.86 29.21 9.73
CA GLU A 299 8.31 29.36 9.92
C GLU A 299 9.10 28.98 8.66
N ARG A 300 8.57 28.11 7.84
CA ARG A 300 9.16 27.72 6.56
C ARG A 300 8.94 28.76 5.45
N ARG A 301 7.82 29.49 5.49
CA ARG A 301 7.54 30.58 4.54
C ARG A 301 8.51 31.74 4.66
N VAL A 302 9.01 32.02 5.86
CA VAL A 302 9.97 33.10 6.13
C VAL A 302 11.38 32.77 5.59
N GLY A 303 11.70 31.50 5.31
CA GLY A 303 12.98 31.07 4.80
C GLY A 303 13.11 30.89 3.28
N LYS A 304 12.02 30.72 2.54
CA LYS A 304 12.01 30.60 1.05
C LYS A 304 10.59 30.88 0.53
N GLU A 305 10.46 31.83 -0.39
CA GLU A 305 9.22 32.13 -1.08
C GLU A 305 8.62 30.86 -1.74
N CYS A 306 7.40 30.48 -1.36
CA CYS A 306 6.59 29.54 -2.10
C CYS A 306 6.09 30.24 -3.35
N ARG A 307 6.49 29.79 -4.52
CA ARG A 307 5.77 30.10 -5.76
C ARG A 307 4.50 29.25 -5.81
N SER A 308 3.36 29.95 -5.94
CA SER A 308 2.01 29.43 -6.18
C SER A 308 1.92 28.65 -7.49
#